data_74848926ccf62e385f5a86e393a2982c
#
_entry.id   74848926ccf62e385f5a86e393a2982c
#
_cell.length_a   1.000
_cell.length_b   1.000
_cell.length_c   1.000
_cell.angle_alpha   90.00
_cell.angle_beta   90.00
_cell.angle_gamma   90.00
#
_symmetry.space_group_name_H-M   'P 1'
#
loop_
_entity.id
_entity.type
_entity.pdbx_description
1 polymer ?
#
loop_
_entity_poly.entity_id
_entity_poly.type
_entity_poly.pdbx_seq_one_letter_code
_entity_poly.pdbx_strand_id
1 'polypeptide(L)'
;FTGLDKDGMNIGMSISNYGTRMKYDGTDSYQPIDISEYEEGNYGDVAGQFRTSEWELPLIFRIGIALKPIANNIMDLTVSADALHPNNNAESLNLGAILNNKIPGFGEVSLAMGAKSGMSGITKDNSDIGFTVGVGAKLFYLGNKSLSIDYTYKTMGILGNVQMYTVGLSF
;
A
#
# COMPACT_ATOMS: atom_id res chain seq x y z
N PHE A 1 0.57 28.63 16.74
CA PHE A 1 0.58 27.80 15.50
C PHE A 1 0.80 28.74 14.30
N THR A 2 1.98 29.33 14.19
CA THR A 2 2.37 30.19 13.09
C THR A 2 3.03 29.44 11.93
N GLY A 3 2.86 28.13 11.83
CA GLY A 3 3.50 27.27 10.83
C GLY A 3 2.55 26.47 9.93
N LEU A 4 1.25 26.78 9.95
CA LEU A 4 0.28 26.20 9.01
C LEU A 4 0.12 27.17 7.81
N ASP A 5 1.23 27.53 7.21
CA ASP A 5 1.20 28.20 5.91
C ASP A 5 0.69 27.20 4.86
N LYS A 6 0.26 27.67 3.70
CA LYS A 6 -0.56 27.00 2.69
C LYS A 6 -0.28 25.50 2.42
N ASP A 7 0.86 24.99 2.82
CA ASP A 7 1.29 23.58 2.68
C ASP A 7 1.49 22.84 4.01
N GLY A 8 1.14 23.46 5.15
CA GLY A 8 1.45 22.93 6.49
C GLY A 8 0.67 21.67 6.88
N MET A 9 -0.52 21.45 6.34
CA MET A 9 -1.35 20.28 6.61
C MET A 9 -2.08 19.81 5.35
N ASN A 10 -1.98 18.52 5.06
CA ASN A 10 -2.72 17.85 4.00
C ASN A 10 -3.56 16.73 4.59
N ILE A 11 -4.83 16.66 4.22
CA ILE A 11 -5.73 15.54 4.55
C ILE A 11 -6.17 14.92 3.23
N GLY A 12 -6.07 13.60 3.16
CA GLY A 12 -6.47 12.84 1.99
C GLY A 12 -7.32 11.65 2.37
N MET A 13 -8.25 11.28 1.50
CA MET A 13 -8.95 10.02 1.59
C MET A 13 -9.07 9.38 0.21
N SER A 14 -9.11 8.06 0.19
CA SER A 14 -9.31 7.28 -1.02
C SER A 14 -10.11 6.02 -0.74
N ILE A 15 -10.91 5.64 -1.74
CA ILE A 15 -11.60 4.35 -1.79
C ILE A 15 -11.08 3.63 -3.03
N SER A 16 -10.57 2.42 -2.84
CA SER A 16 -10.06 1.58 -3.93
C SER A 16 -10.87 0.30 -4.03
N ASN A 17 -10.94 -0.27 -5.25
CA ASN A 17 -11.66 -1.51 -5.55
C ASN A 17 -13.17 -1.44 -5.24
N TYR A 18 -13.76 -0.27 -5.39
CA TYR A 18 -15.21 -0.12 -5.30
C TYR A 18 -15.84 -0.59 -6.60
N GLY A 19 -16.72 -1.58 -6.54
CA GLY A 19 -17.37 -2.16 -7.70
C GLY A 19 -18.46 -3.16 -7.35
N THR A 20 -19.08 -3.74 -8.38
CA THR A 20 -20.08 -4.80 -8.24
C THR A 20 -19.42 -6.09 -7.76
N ARG A 21 -20.22 -6.99 -7.17
CA ARG A 21 -19.77 -8.34 -6.84
C ARG A 21 -19.30 -9.07 -8.08
N MET A 22 -18.29 -9.89 -7.91
CA MET A 22 -17.75 -10.75 -8.94
C MET A 22 -18.30 -12.17 -8.79
N LYS A 23 -18.48 -12.83 -9.92
CA LYS A 23 -18.90 -14.23 -10.00
C LYS A 23 -18.15 -14.89 -11.14
N TYR A 24 -17.70 -16.11 -10.94
CA TYR A 24 -17.22 -16.92 -12.06
C TYR A 24 -18.42 -17.45 -12.83
N ASP A 25 -18.44 -17.23 -14.14
CA ASP A 25 -19.41 -17.76 -15.07
C ASP A 25 -18.71 -18.03 -16.40
N GLY A 26 -19.13 -19.03 -17.14
CA GLY A 26 -18.54 -19.37 -18.43
C GLY A 26 -18.80 -20.81 -18.83
N THR A 27 -18.39 -21.16 -20.03
CA THR A 27 -18.57 -22.50 -20.62
C THR A 27 -17.87 -23.60 -19.83
N ASP A 28 -16.74 -23.28 -19.18
CA ASP A 28 -15.96 -24.24 -18.37
C ASP A 28 -16.66 -24.60 -17.06
N SER A 29 -17.72 -23.87 -16.68
CA SER A 29 -18.55 -24.22 -15.52
C SER A 29 -19.56 -25.35 -15.80
N TYR A 30 -19.73 -25.72 -17.04
CA TYR A 30 -20.63 -26.81 -17.45
C TYR A 30 -19.87 -28.12 -17.48
N GLN A 31 -20.45 -29.13 -16.85
CA GLN A 31 -19.94 -30.52 -16.85
C GLN A 31 -21.06 -31.47 -17.21
N PRO A 32 -20.79 -32.53 -17.96
CA PRO A 32 -21.77 -33.60 -18.17
C PRO A 32 -22.06 -34.28 -16.84
N ILE A 33 -23.32 -34.37 -16.46
CA ILE A 33 -23.79 -35.04 -15.25
C ILE A 33 -24.69 -36.19 -15.65
N ASP A 34 -24.36 -37.41 -15.21
CA ASP A 34 -25.23 -38.55 -15.27
C ASP A 34 -26.31 -38.45 -14.19
N ILE A 35 -27.57 -38.38 -14.59
CA ILE A 35 -28.72 -38.21 -13.68
C ILE A 35 -29.24 -39.57 -13.20
N SER A 36 -28.95 -40.66 -13.89
CA SER A 36 -29.47 -41.99 -13.57
C SER A 36 -28.38 -42.95 -13.15
N GLU A 37 -28.02 -42.92 -11.88
CA GLU A 37 -27.01 -43.78 -11.24
C GLU A 37 -27.41 -45.28 -11.25
N TYR A 38 -28.67 -45.64 -11.57
CA TYR A 38 -29.23 -46.99 -11.46
C TYR A 38 -29.86 -47.54 -12.74
N GLU A 39 -29.90 -46.79 -13.83
CA GLU A 39 -30.47 -47.30 -15.10
C GLU A 39 -29.37 -47.45 -16.15
N GLU A 40 -29.09 -48.71 -16.51
CA GLU A 40 -28.30 -49.04 -17.70
C GLU A 40 -29.10 -48.68 -18.97
N GLY A 41 -29.01 -47.44 -19.40
CA GLY A 41 -29.63 -46.90 -20.60
C GLY A 41 -28.80 -45.77 -21.20
N ASN A 42 -28.88 -45.60 -22.51
CA ASN A 42 -28.24 -44.51 -23.21
C ASN A 42 -29.02 -43.17 -22.97
N TYR A 43 -29.20 -42.80 -21.70
CA TYR A 43 -29.66 -41.46 -21.34
C TYR A 43 -28.45 -40.56 -21.44
N GLY A 44 -28.43 -39.69 -22.44
CA GLY A 44 -27.32 -38.78 -22.66
C GLY A 44 -27.05 -37.91 -21.41
N ASP A 45 -25.78 -37.66 -21.15
CA ASP A 45 -25.36 -36.76 -20.09
C ASP A 45 -26.09 -35.42 -20.20
N VAL A 46 -26.57 -34.92 -19.08
CA VAL A 46 -27.19 -33.60 -18.99
C VAL A 46 -26.11 -32.59 -18.61
N ALA A 47 -26.07 -31.48 -19.31
CA ALA A 47 -25.17 -30.37 -18.98
C ALA A 47 -25.55 -29.76 -17.63
N GLY A 48 -24.80 -30.10 -16.59
CA GLY A 48 -24.93 -29.48 -15.27
C GLY A 48 -23.95 -28.31 -15.13
N GLN A 49 -24.33 -27.25 -14.46
CA GLN A 49 -23.48 -26.11 -14.22
C GLN A 49 -23.08 -26.02 -12.76
N PHE A 50 -21.77 -25.85 -12.51
CA PHE A 50 -21.30 -25.53 -11.17
C PHE A 50 -21.80 -24.14 -10.75
N ARG A 51 -22.56 -24.09 -9.65
CA ARG A 51 -23.03 -22.84 -9.08
C ARG A 51 -21.92 -22.22 -8.25
N THR A 52 -21.32 -21.16 -8.78
CA THR A 52 -20.33 -20.35 -8.06
C THR A 52 -21.01 -19.31 -7.17
N SER A 53 -20.44 -19.06 -6.00
CA SER A 53 -20.88 -17.95 -5.14
C SER A 53 -20.34 -16.62 -5.65
N GLU A 54 -21.07 -15.56 -5.38
CA GLU A 54 -20.59 -14.20 -5.63
C GLU A 54 -19.71 -13.75 -4.47
N TRP A 55 -18.65 -12.98 -4.77
CA TRP A 55 -17.79 -12.37 -3.76
C TRP A 55 -17.61 -10.87 -4.04
N GLU A 56 -17.36 -10.15 -2.98
CA GLU A 56 -17.10 -8.72 -3.05
C GLU A 56 -15.63 -8.47 -3.41
N LEU A 57 -15.37 -7.37 -4.14
CA LEU A 57 -14.01 -6.90 -4.36
C LEU A 57 -13.35 -6.54 -3.01
N PRO A 58 -12.04 -6.71 -2.87
CA PRO A 58 -11.32 -6.32 -1.65
C PRO A 58 -11.28 -4.79 -1.53
N LEU A 59 -12.40 -4.20 -1.11
CA LEU A 59 -12.55 -2.76 -0.92
C LEU A 59 -11.56 -2.27 0.13
N ILE A 60 -10.86 -1.19 -0.15
CA ILE A 60 -9.94 -0.54 0.77
C ILE A 60 -10.34 0.93 0.92
N PHE A 61 -10.72 1.31 2.13
CA PHE A 61 -10.85 2.69 2.53
C PHE A 61 -9.55 3.16 3.19
N ARG A 62 -9.05 4.31 2.78
CA ARG A 62 -7.85 4.93 3.37
C ARG A 62 -8.14 6.38 3.69
N ILE A 63 -7.74 6.79 4.89
CA ILE A 63 -7.70 8.18 5.31
C ILE A 63 -6.32 8.50 5.85
N GLY A 64 -5.79 9.66 5.50
CA GLY A 64 -4.45 10.08 5.91
C GLY A 64 -4.35 11.56 6.18
N ILE A 65 -3.43 11.91 7.04
CA ILE A 65 -3.03 13.27 7.36
C ILE A 65 -1.52 13.39 7.27
N ALA A 66 -1.04 14.47 6.67
CA ALA A 66 0.36 14.83 6.66
C ALA A 66 0.53 16.26 7.15
N LEU A 67 1.50 16.47 8.02
CA LEU A 67 1.86 17.76 8.60
C LEU A 67 3.31 18.10 8.24
N LYS A 68 3.58 19.36 7.93
CA LYS A 68 4.93 19.90 7.74
C LYS A 68 5.28 20.87 8.88
N PRO A 69 5.70 20.36 10.06
CA PRO A 69 6.03 21.22 11.20
C PRO A 69 7.26 22.09 10.97
N ILE A 70 8.15 21.68 10.07
CA ILE A 70 9.33 22.45 9.67
C ILE A 70 9.34 22.51 8.14
N ALA A 71 9.30 23.71 7.61
CA ALA A 71 9.41 23.97 6.17
C ALA A 71 10.18 25.26 5.97
N ASN A 72 11.48 25.15 5.69
CA ASN A 72 12.34 26.27 5.40
C ASN A 72 13.26 25.98 4.20
N ASN A 73 14.07 26.94 3.81
CA ASN A 73 14.94 26.80 2.63
C ASN A 73 16.05 25.74 2.77
N ILE A 74 16.33 25.29 3.99
CA ILE A 74 17.41 24.34 4.29
C ILE A 74 16.84 22.97 4.63
N MET A 75 15.72 22.92 5.36
CA MET A 75 15.22 21.69 5.95
C MET A 75 13.69 21.64 5.91
N ASP A 76 13.15 20.50 5.51
CA ASP A 76 11.72 20.18 5.55
C ASP A 76 11.51 18.92 6.38
N LEU A 77 10.64 18.98 7.38
CA LEU A 77 10.17 17.81 8.11
C LEU A 77 8.70 17.57 7.77
N THR A 78 8.38 16.39 7.29
CA THR A 78 7.00 15.94 7.08
C THR A 78 6.72 14.76 8.00
N VAL A 79 5.61 14.84 8.73
CA VAL A 79 5.10 13.74 9.57
C VAL A 79 3.73 13.35 9.03
N SER A 80 3.48 12.05 8.88
CA SER A 80 2.22 11.53 8.34
C SER A 80 1.65 10.39 9.18
N ALA A 81 0.33 10.27 9.14
CA ALA A 81 -0.41 9.15 9.69
C ALA A 81 -1.51 8.73 8.72
N ASP A 82 -1.60 7.43 8.42
CA ASP A 82 -2.62 6.85 7.56
C ASP A 82 -3.32 5.70 8.28
N ALA A 83 -4.64 5.67 8.19
CA ALA A 83 -5.45 4.53 8.59
C ALA A 83 -6.02 3.82 7.34
N LEU A 84 -5.92 2.50 7.31
CA LEU A 84 -6.46 1.65 6.26
C LEU A 84 -7.53 0.74 6.86
N HIS A 85 -8.68 0.71 6.21
CA HIS A 85 -9.80 -0.16 6.56
C HIS A 85 -10.19 -1.01 5.34
N PRO A 86 -9.63 -2.22 5.18
CA PRO A 86 -10.05 -3.17 4.16
C PRO A 86 -11.29 -3.94 4.62
N ASN A 87 -12.21 -4.30 3.69
CA ASN A 87 -13.40 -5.09 4.03
C ASN A 87 -13.11 -6.56 4.33
N ASN A 88 -11.95 -7.07 3.92
CA ASN A 88 -11.59 -8.50 4.00
C ASN A 88 -10.32 -8.77 4.84
N ASN A 89 -9.80 -7.78 5.54
CA ASN A 89 -8.59 -7.91 6.35
C ASN A 89 -8.65 -6.98 7.58
N ALA A 90 -7.70 -7.18 8.50
CA ALA A 90 -7.56 -6.32 9.67
C ALA A 90 -7.19 -4.88 9.29
N GLU A 91 -7.70 -3.94 10.05
CA GLU A 91 -7.35 -2.53 9.94
C GLU A 91 -5.88 -2.30 10.27
N SER A 92 -5.28 -1.29 9.66
CA SER A 92 -3.89 -0.95 9.95
C SER A 92 -3.69 0.56 10.06
N LEU A 93 -2.79 0.93 10.95
CA LEU A 93 -2.31 2.29 11.13
C LEU A 93 -0.85 2.37 10.68
N ASN A 94 -0.55 3.35 9.83
CA ASN A 94 0.80 3.64 9.39
C ASN A 94 1.20 5.03 9.90
N LEU A 95 2.39 5.13 10.45
CA LEU A 95 3.00 6.38 10.85
C LEU A 95 4.29 6.57 10.06
N GLY A 96 4.57 7.79 9.63
CA GLY A 96 5.76 8.10 8.87
C GLY A 96 6.33 9.47 9.20
N ALA A 97 7.63 9.62 9.05
CA ALA A 97 8.33 10.89 9.10
C ALA A 97 9.42 10.92 8.05
N ILE A 98 9.55 12.05 7.36
CA ILE A 98 10.59 12.30 6.37
C ILE A 98 11.23 13.65 6.68
N LEU A 99 12.55 13.64 6.84
CA LEU A 99 13.38 14.80 7.00
C LEU A 99 14.21 15.00 5.73
N ASN A 100 13.98 16.09 5.01
CA ASN A 100 14.76 16.49 3.85
C ASN A 100 15.67 17.63 4.23
N ASN A 101 16.96 17.51 3.91
CA ASN A 101 17.95 18.57 4.11
C ASN A 101 18.48 19.01 2.73
N LYS A 102 18.24 20.27 2.39
CA LYS A 102 18.64 20.87 1.11
C LYS A 102 20.02 21.48 1.25
N ILE A 103 20.95 21.06 0.42
CA ILE A 103 22.31 21.59 0.36
C ILE A 103 22.38 22.52 -0.85
N PRO A 104 22.40 23.86 -0.63
CA PRO A 104 22.38 24.83 -1.74
C PRO A 104 23.49 24.57 -2.75
N GLY A 105 23.13 24.52 -4.03
CA GLY A 105 24.07 24.32 -5.13
C GLY A 105 24.56 22.88 -5.35
N PHE A 106 24.16 21.93 -4.48
CA PHE A 106 24.62 20.54 -4.58
C PHE A 106 23.47 19.54 -4.71
N GLY A 107 22.47 19.60 -3.82
CA GLY A 107 21.39 18.61 -3.85
C GLY A 107 20.57 18.58 -2.57
N GLU A 108 20.00 17.41 -2.31
CA GLU A 108 19.15 17.13 -1.16
C GLU A 108 19.50 15.79 -0.56
N VAL A 109 19.49 15.70 0.77
CA VAL A 109 19.62 14.42 1.49
C VAL A 109 18.34 14.19 2.28
N SER A 110 17.78 13.00 2.19
CA SER A 110 16.55 12.61 2.87
C SER A 110 16.79 11.48 3.86
N LEU A 111 16.13 11.59 5.01
CA LEU A 111 16.00 10.53 6.01
C LEU A 111 14.53 10.24 6.20
N ALA A 112 14.14 8.97 6.05
CA ALA A 112 12.77 8.52 6.20
C ALA A 112 12.67 7.44 7.26
N MET A 113 11.60 7.48 8.06
CA MET A 113 11.25 6.41 8.98
C MET A 113 9.75 6.18 8.94
N GLY A 114 9.34 4.93 9.14
CA GLY A 114 7.95 4.56 9.18
C GLY A 114 7.71 3.35 10.07
N ALA A 115 6.50 3.30 10.60
CA ALA A 115 6.01 2.16 11.35
C ALA A 115 4.62 1.80 10.83
N LYS A 116 4.39 0.52 10.62
CA LYS A 116 3.07 -0.05 10.29
C LYS A 116 2.66 -0.98 11.41
N SER A 117 1.47 -0.76 11.97
CA SER A 117 0.88 -1.63 12.98
C SER A 117 -0.50 -2.07 12.52
N GLY A 118 -0.83 -3.36 12.65
CA GLY A 118 -2.23 -3.79 12.61
C GLY A 118 -2.97 -3.23 13.82
N MET A 119 -4.17 -2.73 13.66
CA MET A 119 -4.97 -2.21 14.79
C MET A 119 -5.27 -3.30 15.84
N SER A 120 -5.29 -4.55 15.41
CA SER A 120 -5.38 -5.72 16.31
C SER A 120 -4.12 -5.93 17.16
N GLY A 121 -2.95 -5.52 16.66
CA GLY A 121 -1.65 -5.66 17.34
C GLY A 121 -1.36 -4.59 18.40
N ILE A 122 -2.08 -3.48 18.39
CA ILE A 122 -1.96 -2.45 19.45
C ILE A 122 -2.44 -2.99 20.81
N THR A 123 -3.25 -4.04 20.80
CA THR A 123 -3.89 -4.56 22.00
C THR A 123 -3.33 -5.88 22.54
N LYS A 124 -2.55 -6.68 21.79
CA LYS A 124 -2.20 -8.03 22.26
C LYS A 124 -0.79 -8.60 21.99
N ASP A 125 -0.07 -8.20 20.95
CA ASP A 125 1.29 -8.71 20.71
C ASP A 125 2.11 -7.73 19.86
N ASN A 126 3.32 -7.41 20.32
CA ASN A 126 4.29 -6.54 19.62
C ASN A 126 4.86 -7.15 18.31
N SER A 127 4.38 -8.30 17.88
CA SER A 127 4.94 -9.05 16.74
C SER A 127 4.54 -8.52 15.37
N ASP A 128 3.52 -7.66 15.28
CA ASP A 128 2.97 -7.19 14.00
C ASP A 128 3.40 -5.77 13.59
N ILE A 129 4.34 -5.19 14.35
CA ILE A 129 4.85 -3.85 14.00
C ILE A 129 5.98 -3.99 12.98
N GLY A 130 5.72 -3.55 11.75
CA GLY A 130 6.74 -3.44 10.71
C GLY A 130 7.42 -2.06 10.75
N PHE A 131 8.74 -2.03 10.90
CA PHE A 131 9.53 -0.80 10.81
C PHE A 131 10.15 -0.65 9.44
N THR A 132 10.25 0.60 8.99
CA THR A 132 10.92 0.97 7.73
C THR A 132 11.83 2.15 8.01
N VAL A 133 13.06 2.08 7.53
CA VAL A 133 14.01 3.18 7.57
C VAL A 133 14.61 3.36 6.18
N GLY A 134 14.72 4.59 5.72
CA GLY A 134 15.26 4.92 4.41
C GLY A 134 16.21 6.11 4.46
N VAL A 135 17.18 6.10 3.59
CA VAL A 135 18.08 7.23 3.32
C VAL A 135 18.13 7.47 1.82
N GLY A 136 18.07 8.72 1.42
CA GLY A 136 18.13 9.14 0.02
C GLY A 136 19.08 10.29 -0.18
N ALA A 137 19.64 10.36 -1.38
CA ALA A 137 20.42 11.51 -1.85
C ALA A 137 19.98 11.86 -3.26
N LYS A 138 19.71 13.15 -3.48
CA LYS A 138 19.37 13.70 -4.79
C LYS A 138 20.39 14.78 -5.14
N LEU A 139 21.12 14.57 -6.22
CA LEU A 139 22.14 15.48 -6.72
C LEU A 139 21.59 16.26 -7.91
N PHE A 140 21.76 17.57 -7.90
CA PHE A 140 21.41 18.43 -9.03
C PHE A 140 22.64 18.68 -9.89
N TYR A 141 22.49 18.51 -11.20
CA TYR A 141 23.57 18.79 -12.16
C TYR A 141 23.00 19.39 -13.45
N LEU A 142 23.77 20.27 -14.09
CA LEU A 142 23.46 20.87 -15.39
C LEU A 142 22.02 21.40 -15.53
N GLY A 143 21.63 22.33 -14.67
CA GLY A 143 20.33 23.00 -14.71
C GLY A 143 19.23 22.15 -14.06
N ASN A 144 18.28 21.63 -14.84
CA ASN A 144 17.10 20.91 -14.31
C ASN A 144 17.33 19.40 -14.15
N LYS A 145 18.53 18.88 -14.39
CA LYS A 145 18.81 17.46 -14.30
C LYS A 145 19.12 17.05 -12.86
N SER A 146 18.63 15.88 -12.46
CA SER A 146 18.95 15.34 -11.15
C SER A 146 19.14 13.81 -11.19
N LEU A 147 20.06 13.35 -10.35
CA LEU A 147 20.27 11.93 -10.03
C LEU A 147 19.81 11.71 -8.59
N SER A 148 18.90 10.76 -8.36
CA SER A 148 18.53 10.31 -7.01
C SER A 148 18.97 8.87 -6.79
N ILE A 149 19.44 8.59 -5.59
CA ILE A 149 19.77 7.25 -5.10
C ILE A 149 19.12 7.12 -3.71
N ASP A 150 18.30 6.09 -3.57
CA ASP A 150 17.59 5.83 -2.33
C ASP A 150 17.85 4.39 -1.86
N TYR A 151 18.04 4.23 -0.58
CA TYR A 151 18.12 2.94 0.09
C TYR A 151 17.05 2.84 1.18
N THR A 152 16.34 1.73 1.22
CA THR A 152 15.31 1.49 2.22
C THR A 152 15.45 0.09 2.81
N TYR A 153 15.41 0.01 4.12
CA TYR A 153 15.35 -1.21 4.90
C TYR A 153 13.99 -1.33 5.57
N LYS A 154 13.33 -2.48 5.40
CA LYS A 154 12.00 -2.75 5.96
C LYS A 154 11.98 -4.10 6.65
N THR A 155 11.46 -4.13 7.87
CA THR A 155 11.16 -5.37 8.59
C THR A 155 9.77 -5.87 8.23
N MET A 156 9.63 -7.17 7.99
CA MET A 156 8.34 -7.81 7.64
C MET A 156 7.99 -8.96 8.60
N GLY A 157 8.37 -8.82 9.88
CA GLY A 157 8.09 -9.83 10.90
C GLY A 157 8.64 -11.20 10.53
N ILE A 158 7.78 -12.21 10.51
CA ILE A 158 8.13 -13.61 10.16
C ILE A 158 8.64 -13.80 8.72
N LEU A 159 8.36 -12.87 7.83
CA LEU A 159 8.84 -12.89 6.43
C LEU A 159 10.28 -12.38 6.29
N GLY A 160 10.93 -11.99 7.40
CA GLY A 160 12.29 -11.47 7.39
C GLY A 160 12.36 -9.99 7.05
N ASN A 161 13.44 -9.59 6.38
CA ASN A 161 13.73 -8.18 6.09
C ASN A 161 13.87 -7.98 4.60
N VAL A 162 13.41 -6.82 4.12
CA VAL A 162 13.52 -6.42 2.71
C VAL A 162 14.42 -5.21 2.62
N GLN A 163 15.33 -5.23 1.65
CA GLN A 163 16.18 -4.12 1.29
C GLN A 163 15.81 -3.68 -0.14
N MET A 164 15.65 -2.37 -0.34
CA MET A 164 15.32 -1.80 -1.64
C MET A 164 16.33 -0.71 -1.99
N TYR A 165 16.80 -0.74 -3.23
CA TYR A 165 17.64 0.27 -3.83
C TYR A 165 16.90 0.89 -5.00
N THR A 166 16.81 2.20 -5.04
CA THR A 166 16.15 2.93 -6.12
C THR A 166 17.14 3.92 -6.72
N VAL A 167 17.22 3.97 -8.03
CA VAL A 167 17.99 4.97 -8.77
C VAL A 167 17.05 5.69 -9.71
N GLY A 168 16.98 7.00 -9.63
CA GLY A 168 16.16 7.86 -10.45
C GLY A 168 16.99 8.89 -11.22
N LEU A 169 16.65 9.09 -12.49
CA LEU A 169 17.21 10.13 -13.33
C LEU A 169 16.08 11.04 -13.79
N SER A 170 16.28 12.35 -13.64
CA SER A 170 15.37 13.37 -14.17
C SER A 170 16.13 14.34 -15.05
N PHE A 171 15.56 14.67 -16.23
CA PHE A 171 16.18 15.54 -17.24
C PHE A 171 15.15 16.44 -17.92
#